data_fdd1dcb6fc59dbbe6bbbb137f05b4d17
#
_entry.id   fdd1dcb6fc59dbbe6bbbb137f05b4d17
#
_cell.length_a   1.000
_cell.length_b   1.000
_cell.length_c   1.000
_cell.angle_alpha   90.00
_cell.angle_beta   90.00
_cell.angle_gamma   90.00
#
_symmetry.space_group_name_H-M   'P 1'
#
loop_
_entity.id
_entity.type
_entity.pdbx_description
1 polymer ?
#
loop_
_entity_poly.entity_id
_entity_poly.type
_entity_poly.pdbx_seq_one_letter_code
_entity_poly.pdbx_strand_id
1 'polypeptide(L)'
;MDSSNEMHNRLTELFTRDTLLMDIFKRAQGLAPFPYYIGAGCLVQTVWNELTGRTPGYGISDIDIIYYDGEDLSYAAENEVVAKGDELFDSIAFPVDLKNQARVHLWYGQKFGVEIKPYLSLEAAIDSWPTTVTSLGARLALNGEWQLYAPFGLEDLFQLVLRPNKALITEEVYRTKTQKWKSKWPELKVVPWGQ
;
A
#
# COMPACT_ATOMS: atom_id res chain seq x y z
N MET A 1 4.46 18.69 -20.90
CA MET A 1 3.94 18.29 -19.58
C MET A 1 4.93 17.31 -19.00
N ASP A 2 5.24 17.41 -17.72
CA ASP A 2 6.18 16.50 -17.08
C ASP A 2 5.55 15.10 -17.06
N SER A 3 6.27 14.09 -17.54
CA SER A 3 5.84 12.67 -17.58
C SER A 3 5.35 12.17 -16.21
N SER A 4 5.89 12.69 -15.13
CA SER A 4 5.49 12.38 -13.77
C SER A 4 4.06 12.86 -13.48
N ASN A 5 3.71 14.09 -13.85
CA ASN A 5 2.36 14.64 -13.66
C ASN A 5 1.30 13.87 -14.46
N GLU A 6 1.65 13.41 -15.67
CA GLU A 6 0.77 12.61 -16.51
C GLU A 6 0.45 11.25 -15.85
N MET A 7 1.47 10.58 -15.31
CA MET A 7 1.28 9.31 -14.58
C MET A 7 0.47 9.49 -13.29
N HIS A 8 0.67 10.58 -12.54
CA HIS A 8 -0.15 10.90 -11.37
C HIS A 8 -1.62 11.09 -11.73
N ASN A 9 -1.90 11.89 -12.76
CA ASN A 9 -3.28 12.10 -13.24
C ASN A 9 -3.92 10.79 -13.68
N ARG A 10 -3.21 9.99 -14.46
CA ARG A 10 -3.68 8.68 -14.90
C ARG A 10 -4.01 7.76 -13.73
N LEU A 11 -3.16 7.74 -12.69
CA LEU A 11 -3.36 6.92 -11.49
C LEU A 11 -4.61 7.36 -10.72
N THR A 12 -4.77 8.65 -10.47
CA THR A 12 -5.92 9.19 -9.76
C THR A 12 -7.23 9.05 -10.52
N GLU A 13 -7.22 9.18 -11.85
CA GLU A 13 -8.36 8.87 -12.71
C GLU A 13 -8.77 7.40 -12.60
N LEU A 14 -7.80 6.49 -12.59
CA LEU A 14 -8.04 5.06 -12.45
C LEU A 14 -8.68 4.76 -11.08
N PHE A 15 -8.12 5.29 -9.99
CA PHE A 15 -8.69 5.13 -8.65
C PHE A 15 -10.09 5.74 -8.55
N THR A 16 -10.34 6.87 -9.18
CA THR A 16 -11.65 7.54 -9.17
C THR A 16 -12.73 6.72 -9.89
N ARG A 17 -12.36 5.97 -10.92
CA ARG A 17 -13.28 5.11 -11.66
C ARG A 17 -13.54 3.76 -10.99
N ASP A 18 -12.62 3.28 -10.16
CA ASP A 18 -12.79 2.04 -9.41
C ASP A 18 -13.73 2.27 -8.21
N THR A 19 -14.93 1.71 -8.29
CA THR A 19 -15.97 1.92 -7.26
C THR A 19 -15.60 1.35 -5.90
N LEU A 20 -14.86 0.23 -5.88
CA LEU A 20 -14.38 -0.39 -4.64
C LEU A 20 -13.34 0.52 -3.95
N LEU A 21 -12.32 0.95 -4.69
CA LEU A 21 -11.30 1.83 -4.12
C LEU A 21 -11.89 3.17 -3.67
N MET A 22 -12.80 3.76 -4.45
CA MET A 22 -13.44 5.02 -4.05
C MET A 22 -14.26 4.89 -2.79
N ASP A 23 -14.96 3.75 -2.57
CA ASP A 23 -15.66 3.51 -1.31
C ASP A 23 -14.67 3.41 -0.14
N ILE A 24 -13.57 2.67 -0.31
CA ILE A 24 -12.51 2.55 0.70
C ILE A 24 -11.90 3.92 1.02
N PHE A 25 -11.53 4.72 0.01
CA PHE A 25 -10.95 6.04 0.20
C PHE A 25 -11.88 6.99 0.97
N LYS A 26 -13.18 6.98 0.66
CA LYS A 26 -14.18 7.81 1.36
C LYS A 26 -14.34 7.37 2.83
N ARG A 27 -14.41 6.08 3.10
CA ARG A 27 -14.52 5.54 4.46
C ARG A 27 -13.27 5.82 5.29
N ALA A 28 -12.09 5.71 4.68
CA ALA A 28 -10.81 5.98 5.34
C ALA A 28 -10.67 7.41 5.85
N GLN A 29 -11.42 8.38 5.29
CA GLN A 29 -11.50 9.75 5.85
C GLN A 29 -12.00 9.76 7.30
N GLY A 30 -12.77 8.76 7.70
CA GLY A 30 -13.22 8.57 9.09
C GLY A 30 -12.10 8.25 10.07
N LEU A 31 -10.88 7.92 9.63
CA LEU A 31 -9.72 7.70 10.50
C LEU A 31 -9.15 9.00 11.10
N ALA A 32 -9.60 10.16 10.63
CA ALA A 32 -9.19 11.43 11.23
C ALA A 32 -9.36 11.40 12.77
N PRO A 33 -8.45 12.03 13.54
CA PRO A 33 -7.41 12.98 13.09
C PRO A 33 -6.09 12.36 12.64
N PHE A 34 -5.93 11.04 12.65
CA PHE A 34 -4.66 10.41 12.30
C PHE A 34 -4.32 10.60 10.82
N PRO A 35 -3.06 10.92 10.48
CA PRO A 35 -2.59 10.81 9.11
C PRO A 35 -2.62 9.33 8.70
N TYR A 36 -3.03 9.05 7.46
CA TYR A 36 -3.12 7.69 6.93
C TYR A 36 -2.80 7.63 5.45
N TYR A 37 -2.46 6.43 4.97
CA TYR A 37 -2.49 6.06 3.55
C TYR A 37 -3.15 4.70 3.38
N ILE A 38 -3.88 4.53 2.28
CA ILE A 38 -4.16 3.22 1.72
C ILE A 38 -2.94 2.86 0.90
N GLY A 39 -2.45 1.62 1.00
CA GLY A 39 -1.15 1.29 0.46
C GLY A 39 -1.04 -0.03 -0.27
N ALA A 40 0.15 -0.22 -0.77
CA ALA A 40 0.66 -1.48 -1.28
C ALA A 40 -0.23 -2.21 -2.30
N GLY A 41 -0.53 -3.48 -1.98
CA GLY A 41 -1.04 -4.47 -2.91
C GLY A 41 -2.33 -4.08 -3.62
N CYS A 42 -3.34 -3.60 -2.90
CA CYS A 42 -4.66 -3.33 -3.51
C CYS A 42 -4.60 -2.22 -4.57
N LEU A 43 -3.81 -1.15 -4.34
CA LEU A 43 -3.63 -0.07 -5.29
C LEU A 43 -2.93 -0.55 -6.57
N VAL A 44 -1.81 -1.26 -6.37
CA VAL A 44 -0.97 -1.76 -7.45
C VAL A 44 -1.70 -2.81 -8.29
N GLN A 45 -2.40 -3.72 -7.64
CA GLN A 45 -3.17 -4.79 -8.30
C GLN A 45 -4.36 -4.23 -9.08
N THR A 46 -4.99 -3.16 -8.62
CA THR A 46 -6.03 -2.45 -9.38
C THR A 46 -5.46 -1.88 -10.68
N VAL A 47 -4.28 -1.26 -10.64
CA VAL A 47 -3.61 -0.78 -11.85
C VAL A 47 -3.25 -1.93 -12.79
N TRP A 48 -2.71 -3.04 -12.26
CA TRP A 48 -2.38 -4.21 -13.08
C TRP A 48 -3.63 -4.83 -13.71
N ASN A 49 -4.75 -4.88 -12.99
CA ASN A 49 -6.02 -5.38 -13.52
C ASN A 49 -6.48 -4.55 -14.73
N GLU A 50 -6.46 -3.22 -14.61
CA GLU A 50 -6.79 -2.33 -15.72
C GLU A 50 -5.87 -2.54 -16.93
N LEU A 51 -4.54 -2.55 -16.69
CA LEU A 51 -3.55 -2.68 -17.77
C LEU A 51 -3.57 -4.03 -18.48
N THR A 52 -4.10 -5.06 -17.83
CA THR A 52 -4.09 -6.43 -18.35
C THR A 52 -5.49 -6.98 -18.66
N GLY A 53 -6.51 -6.10 -18.60
CA GLY A 53 -7.89 -6.45 -18.93
C GLY A 53 -8.56 -7.44 -17.97
N ARG A 54 -8.13 -7.45 -16.72
CA ARG A 54 -8.76 -8.27 -15.66
C ARG A 54 -9.91 -7.52 -14.99
N THR A 55 -10.81 -8.27 -14.35
CA THR A 55 -11.94 -7.68 -13.65
C THR A 55 -11.48 -6.91 -12.41
N PRO A 56 -12.20 -5.83 -11.99
CA PRO A 56 -11.93 -5.14 -10.74
C PRO A 56 -11.89 -6.13 -9.56
N GLY A 57 -10.96 -5.89 -8.63
CA GLY A 57 -10.76 -6.75 -7.47
C GLY A 57 -10.02 -8.06 -7.72
N TYR A 58 -9.72 -8.43 -8.99
CA TYR A 58 -8.98 -9.66 -9.26
C TYR A 58 -7.64 -9.67 -8.52
N GLY A 59 -7.38 -10.79 -7.84
CA GLY A 59 -6.11 -11.04 -7.14
C GLY A 59 -5.91 -10.29 -5.84
N ILE A 60 -6.73 -9.30 -5.50
CA ILE A 60 -6.69 -8.60 -4.21
C ILE A 60 -7.06 -9.60 -3.12
N SER A 61 -6.24 -9.69 -2.07
CA SER A 61 -6.49 -10.55 -0.90
C SER A 61 -6.92 -9.75 0.32
N ASP A 62 -6.41 -8.54 0.44
CA ASP A 62 -6.56 -7.64 1.59
C ASP A 62 -6.36 -6.18 1.17
N ILE A 63 -6.79 -5.29 2.02
CA ILE A 63 -6.62 -3.84 1.89
C ILE A 63 -5.71 -3.38 3.02
N ASP A 64 -4.48 -2.98 2.68
CA ASP A 64 -3.56 -2.41 3.64
C ASP A 64 -3.87 -0.92 3.87
N ILE A 65 -4.21 -0.55 5.10
CA ILE A 65 -4.34 0.84 5.53
C ILE A 65 -3.34 1.09 6.65
N ILE A 66 -2.50 2.09 6.47
CA ILE A 66 -1.52 2.50 7.47
C ILE A 66 -1.90 3.85 8.03
N TYR A 67 -1.74 4.01 9.35
CA TYR A 67 -1.86 5.29 10.01
C TYR A 67 -0.65 5.53 10.92
N TYR A 68 -0.51 6.75 11.41
CA TYR A 68 0.60 7.12 12.29
C TYR A 68 0.06 7.83 13.52
N ASP A 69 0.33 7.21 14.68
CA ASP A 69 0.18 7.80 16.00
C ASP A 69 1.46 7.52 16.78
N GLY A 70 2.26 8.56 17.01
CA GLY A 70 3.49 8.49 17.80
C GLY A 70 3.30 8.89 19.25
N GLU A 71 2.10 9.36 19.65
CA GLU A 71 1.82 9.84 21.00
C GLU A 71 1.50 8.68 21.94
N ASP A 72 0.73 7.69 21.49
CA ASP A 72 0.41 6.50 22.28
C ASP A 72 0.76 5.22 21.53
N LEU A 73 1.85 4.60 21.96
CA LEU A 73 2.33 3.33 21.39
C LEU A 73 1.76 2.10 22.12
N SER A 74 0.75 2.23 22.95
CA SER A 74 0.13 1.10 23.62
C SER A 74 -0.66 0.22 22.65
N TYR A 75 -0.78 -1.06 22.98
CA TYR A 75 -1.65 -1.98 22.25
C TYR A 75 -3.12 -1.55 22.32
N ALA A 76 -3.55 -0.97 23.46
CA ALA A 76 -4.91 -0.52 23.67
C ALA A 76 -5.29 0.61 22.68
N ALA A 77 -4.42 1.61 22.54
CA ALA A 77 -4.65 2.72 21.60
C ALA A 77 -4.75 2.22 20.14
N GLU A 78 -3.84 1.33 19.71
CA GLU A 78 -3.95 0.75 18.36
C GLU A 78 -5.25 -0.06 18.19
N ASN A 79 -5.63 -0.84 19.20
CA ASN A 79 -6.84 -1.66 19.13
C ASN A 79 -8.12 -0.82 19.06
N GLU A 80 -8.17 0.36 19.68
CA GLU A 80 -9.29 1.31 19.54
C GLU A 80 -9.42 1.81 18.11
N VAL A 81 -8.29 2.14 17.45
CA VAL A 81 -8.30 2.59 16.05
C VAL A 81 -8.66 1.44 15.11
N VAL A 82 -8.19 0.22 15.39
CA VAL A 82 -8.56 -0.98 14.62
C VAL A 82 -10.05 -1.26 14.75
N ALA A 83 -10.63 -1.21 15.96
CA ALA A 83 -12.06 -1.41 16.17
C ALA A 83 -12.90 -0.34 15.43
N LYS A 84 -12.48 0.91 15.42
CA LYS A 84 -13.08 1.95 14.59
C LYS A 84 -12.98 1.63 13.09
N GLY A 85 -11.83 1.09 12.66
CA GLY A 85 -11.63 0.61 11.30
C GLY A 85 -12.60 -0.51 10.94
N ASP A 86 -12.79 -1.49 11.81
CA ASP A 86 -13.75 -2.59 11.61
C ASP A 86 -15.17 -2.06 11.36
N GLU A 87 -15.59 -1.02 12.10
CA GLU A 87 -16.89 -0.36 11.89
C GLU A 87 -16.95 0.41 10.56
N LEU A 88 -15.88 1.12 10.19
CA LEU A 88 -15.83 1.90 8.96
C LEU A 88 -15.86 1.01 7.70
N PHE A 89 -15.28 -0.17 7.77
CA PHE A 89 -15.07 -1.06 6.64
C PHE A 89 -15.90 -2.35 6.70
N ASP A 90 -16.91 -2.43 7.57
CA ASP A 90 -17.74 -3.62 7.84
C ASP A 90 -18.35 -4.26 6.58
N SER A 91 -18.72 -3.45 5.60
CA SER A 91 -19.35 -3.90 4.35
C SER A 91 -18.37 -4.04 3.17
N ILE A 92 -17.08 -3.83 3.38
CA ILE A 92 -16.05 -4.06 2.36
C ILE A 92 -15.83 -5.56 2.20
N ALA A 93 -15.87 -6.04 0.95
CA ALA A 93 -15.79 -7.47 0.64
C ALA A 93 -14.40 -8.10 0.89
N PHE A 94 -13.39 -7.30 1.20
CA PHE A 94 -12.02 -7.73 1.46
C PHE A 94 -11.63 -7.45 2.91
N PRO A 95 -10.80 -8.31 3.54
CA PRO A 95 -10.21 -8.00 4.83
C PRO A 95 -9.44 -6.67 4.78
N VAL A 96 -9.63 -5.82 5.78
CA VAL A 96 -8.87 -4.58 5.95
C VAL A 96 -7.84 -4.77 7.05
N ASP A 97 -6.58 -4.54 6.73
CA ASP A 97 -5.47 -4.60 7.69
C ASP A 97 -5.04 -3.17 8.04
N LEU A 98 -5.48 -2.68 9.20
CA LEU A 98 -5.21 -1.33 9.69
C LEU A 98 -4.10 -1.37 10.75
N LYS A 99 -2.99 -0.65 10.52
CA LYS A 99 -1.80 -0.69 11.39
C LYS A 99 -1.20 0.67 11.67
N ASN A 100 -0.85 0.89 12.96
CA ASN A 100 -0.04 2.04 13.37
C ASN A 100 1.44 1.83 13.01
N GLN A 101 1.96 2.65 12.07
CA GLN A 101 3.34 2.51 11.64
C GLN A 101 4.36 2.95 12.69
N ALA A 102 3.99 3.81 13.64
CA ALA A 102 4.84 4.15 14.77
C ALA A 102 5.18 2.94 15.68
N ARG A 103 4.34 1.87 15.64
CA ARG A 103 4.48 0.67 16.48
C ARG A 103 5.19 -0.51 15.80
N VAL A 104 5.41 -0.47 14.51
CA VAL A 104 5.92 -1.64 13.76
C VAL A 104 7.23 -2.17 14.34
N HIS A 105 8.13 -1.31 14.78
CA HIS A 105 9.41 -1.69 15.39
C HIS A 105 9.26 -2.55 16.66
N LEU A 106 8.12 -2.47 17.37
CA LEU A 106 7.90 -3.22 18.62
C LEU A 106 7.68 -4.73 18.40
N TRP A 107 7.25 -5.12 17.21
CA TRP A 107 6.92 -6.52 16.90
C TRP A 107 7.65 -7.06 15.65
N TYR A 108 8.24 -6.21 14.84
CA TYR A 108 8.86 -6.60 13.56
C TYR A 108 10.00 -7.59 13.75
N GLY A 109 10.89 -7.34 14.73
CA GLY A 109 12.01 -8.22 15.04
C GLY A 109 11.55 -9.62 15.45
N GLN A 110 10.53 -9.72 16.30
CA GLN A 110 9.97 -11.00 16.71
C GLN A 110 9.35 -11.78 15.54
N LYS A 111 8.69 -11.07 14.60
CA LYS A 111 7.98 -11.69 13.48
C LYS A 111 8.90 -12.08 12.33
N PHE A 112 9.92 -11.27 12.05
CA PHE A 112 10.73 -11.40 10.82
C PHE A 112 12.22 -11.64 11.10
N GLY A 113 12.66 -11.66 12.37
CA GLY A 113 14.05 -11.89 12.75
C GLY A 113 15.01 -10.73 12.47
N VAL A 114 14.49 -9.55 12.16
CA VAL A 114 15.28 -8.34 11.83
C VAL A 114 14.77 -7.18 12.67
N GLU A 115 15.64 -6.63 13.51
CA GLU A 115 15.31 -5.41 14.26
C GLU A 115 15.31 -4.20 13.34
N ILE A 116 14.30 -3.34 13.49
CA ILE A 116 14.20 -2.09 12.75
C ILE A 116 14.10 -0.90 13.71
N LYS A 117 14.54 0.26 13.25
CA LYS A 117 14.32 1.52 13.98
C LYS A 117 12.84 1.93 13.89
N PRO A 118 12.32 2.67 14.88
CA PRO A 118 11.00 3.27 14.77
C PRO A 118 10.88 4.12 13.49
N TYR A 119 9.79 3.95 12.77
CA TYR A 119 9.45 4.88 11.71
C TYR A 119 9.02 6.22 12.31
N LEU A 120 9.45 7.32 11.71
CA LEU A 120 9.12 8.67 12.14
C LEU A 120 7.98 9.30 11.35
N SER A 121 7.52 8.62 10.31
CA SER A 121 6.40 9.03 9.46
C SER A 121 5.84 7.84 8.68
N LEU A 122 4.70 8.03 8.02
CA LEU A 122 4.12 7.06 7.08
C LEU A 122 5.01 6.85 5.85
N GLU A 123 5.60 7.94 5.35
CA GLU A 123 6.50 7.92 4.20
C GLU A 123 7.73 7.04 4.49
N ALA A 124 8.33 7.18 5.67
CA ALA A 124 9.46 6.35 6.09
C ALA A 124 9.12 4.85 6.15
N ALA A 125 7.87 4.51 6.49
CA ALA A 125 7.40 3.13 6.43
C ALA A 125 7.25 2.64 4.98
N ILE A 126 6.62 3.44 4.11
CA ILE A 126 6.43 3.12 2.69
C ILE A 126 7.78 2.96 1.97
N ASP A 127 8.79 3.76 2.30
CA ASP A 127 10.15 3.65 1.74
C ASP A 127 10.79 2.27 1.95
N SER A 128 10.35 1.54 2.96
CA SER A 128 10.90 0.24 3.32
C SER A 128 10.14 -0.96 2.75
N TRP A 129 9.05 -0.75 2.02
CA TRP A 129 8.22 -1.85 1.51
C TRP A 129 8.91 -2.68 0.44
N PRO A 130 8.48 -3.95 0.22
CA PRO A 130 9.28 -4.98 -0.46
C PRO A 130 9.67 -4.72 -1.91
N THR A 131 8.92 -3.92 -2.65
CA THR A 131 9.22 -3.63 -4.07
C THR A 131 8.97 -2.16 -4.37
N THR A 132 9.66 -1.63 -5.39
CA THR A 132 9.49 -0.24 -5.81
C THR A 132 8.04 0.10 -6.13
N VAL A 133 7.32 -0.80 -6.78
CA VAL A 133 5.91 -0.58 -7.16
C VAL A 133 4.95 -0.65 -5.98
N THR A 134 5.22 -1.48 -4.97
CA THR A 134 4.36 -1.57 -3.78
C THR A 134 4.67 -0.51 -2.74
N SER A 135 5.79 0.21 -2.87
CA SER A 135 6.09 1.42 -2.11
C SER A 135 5.25 2.58 -2.65
N LEU A 136 3.93 2.46 -2.49
CA LEU A 136 2.93 3.39 -2.96
C LEU A 136 1.87 3.58 -1.88
N GLY A 137 1.65 4.82 -1.48
CA GLY A 137 0.55 5.24 -0.61
C GLY A 137 -0.34 6.25 -1.32
N ALA A 138 -1.64 6.16 -1.10
CA ALA A 138 -2.61 7.11 -1.61
C ALA A 138 -3.66 7.44 -0.55
N ARG A 139 -4.12 8.69 -0.53
CA ARG A 139 -5.28 9.11 0.25
C ARG A 139 -6.09 10.18 -0.48
N LEU A 140 -7.38 10.21 -0.22
CA LEU A 140 -8.28 11.24 -0.69
C LEU A 140 -8.62 12.17 0.48
N ALA A 141 -8.21 13.43 0.39
CA ALA A 141 -8.52 14.42 1.41
C ALA A 141 -10.03 14.80 1.38
N LEU A 142 -10.53 15.37 2.48
CA LEU A 142 -11.94 15.79 2.59
C LEU A 142 -12.36 16.83 1.52
N ASN A 143 -11.41 17.64 1.05
CA ASN A 143 -11.63 18.61 -0.04
C ASN A 143 -11.62 17.97 -1.44
N GLY A 144 -11.45 16.65 -1.53
CA GLY A 144 -11.40 15.91 -2.79
C GLY A 144 -10.02 15.87 -3.46
N GLU A 145 -9.00 16.43 -2.84
CA GLU A 145 -7.63 16.39 -3.38
C GLU A 145 -6.95 15.04 -3.11
N TRP A 146 -6.30 14.51 -4.13
CA TRP A 146 -5.48 13.31 -4.02
C TRP A 146 -4.11 13.64 -3.44
N GLN A 147 -3.66 12.83 -2.51
CA GLN A 147 -2.30 12.84 -1.99
C GLN A 147 -1.68 11.48 -2.26
N LEU A 148 -0.62 11.48 -3.06
CA LEU A 148 0.11 10.28 -3.48
C LEU A 148 1.53 10.35 -2.94
N TYR A 149 2.03 9.22 -2.44
CA TYR A 149 3.42 9.04 -2.08
C TYR A 149 3.98 7.83 -2.82
N ALA A 150 4.91 8.06 -3.72
CA ALA A 150 5.55 7.05 -4.57
C ALA A 150 7.06 7.38 -4.69
N PRO A 151 7.88 6.99 -3.69
CA PRO A 151 9.30 7.39 -3.61
C PRO A 151 10.14 6.90 -4.79
N PHE A 152 9.72 5.84 -5.46
CA PHE A 152 10.41 5.27 -6.62
C PHE A 152 9.77 5.64 -7.97
N GLY A 153 8.84 6.60 -7.97
CA GLY A 153 8.07 6.95 -9.16
C GLY A 153 6.98 5.92 -9.51
N LEU A 154 6.34 6.11 -10.65
CA LEU A 154 5.22 5.29 -11.12
C LEU A 154 5.55 4.51 -12.41
N GLU A 155 6.74 4.67 -12.96
CA GLU A 155 7.15 4.07 -14.22
C GLU A 155 7.08 2.55 -14.18
N ASP A 156 7.68 1.93 -13.16
CA ASP A 156 7.68 0.47 -12.97
C ASP A 156 6.23 -0.07 -12.85
N LEU A 157 5.33 0.68 -12.19
CA LEU A 157 3.92 0.32 -12.05
C LEU A 157 3.21 0.23 -13.39
N PHE A 158 3.30 1.28 -14.21
CA PHE A 158 2.64 1.33 -15.51
C PHE A 158 3.31 0.46 -16.58
N GLN A 159 4.58 0.09 -16.39
CA GLN A 159 5.33 -0.81 -17.27
C GLN A 159 5.25 -2.28 -16.86
N LEU A 160 4.49 -2.60 -15.79
CA LEU A 160 4.35 -3.93 -15.20
C LEU A 160 5.71 -4.53 -14.78
N VAL A 161 6.59 -3.72 -14.20
CA VAL A 161 7.93 -4.12 -13.74
C VAL A 161 7.92 -4.31 -12.22
N LEU A 162 8.38 -5.46 -11.76
CA LEU A 162 8.63 -5.75 -10.34
C LEU A 162 10.12 -5.63 -10.06
N ARG A 163 10.50 -4.62 -9.30
CA ARG A 163 11.89 -4.37 -8.87
C ARG A 163 12.00 -4.51 -7.36
N PRO A 164 13.04 -5.19 -6.84
CA PRO A 164 13.19 -5.35 -5.39
C PRO A 164 13.55 -4.00 -4.74
N ASN A 165 12.92 -3.72 -3.61
CA ASN A 165 13.42 -2.75 -2.65
C ASN A 165 14.13 -3.52 -1.53
N LYS A 166 15.45 -3.43 -1.49
CA LYS A 166 16.30 -4.25 -0.59
C LYS A 166 16.45 -3.68 0.82
N ALA A 167 15.61 -2.69 1.19
CA ALA A 167 15.72 -2.00 2.48
C ALA A 167 15.57 -2.94 3.68
N LEU A 168 14.58 -3.84 3.67
CA LEU A 168 14.27 -4.71 4.80
C LEU A 168 14.06 -6.19 4.43
N ILE A 169 13.86 -6.51 3.16
CA ILE A 169 13.53 -7.89 2.77
C ILE A 169 14.76 -8.67 2.29
N THR A 170 14.65 -9.99 2.40
CA THR A 170 15.60 -10.93 1.80
C THR A 170 15.21 -11.27 0.36
N GLU A 171 16.17 -11.84 -0.40
CA GLU A 171 15.91 -12.37 -1.74
C GLU A 171 14.79 -13.41 -1.75
N GLU A 172 14.73 -14.28 -0.72
CA GLU A 172 13.72 -15.32 -0.61
C GLU A 172 12.30 -14.73 -0.50
N VAL A 173 12.12 -13.71 0.35
CA VAL A 173 10.85 -12.98 0.49
C VAL A 173 10.45 -12.33 -0.82
N TYR A 174 11.38 -11.67 -1.50
CA TYR A 174 11.14 -11.06 -2.81
C TYR A 174 10.69 -12.10 -3.83
N ARG A 175 11.43 -13.21 -3.97
CA ARG A 175 11.11 -14.28 -4.92
C ARG A 175 9.73 -14.89 -4.65
N THR A 176 9.40 -15.18 -3.39
CA THR A 176 8.09 -15.72 -3.01
C THR A 176 6.95 -14.78 -3.40
N LYS A 177 7.08 -13.47 -3.08
CA LYS A 177 6.07 -12.48 -3.45
C LYS A 177 5.91 -12.34 -4.97
N THR A 178 7.01 -12.21 -5.70
CA THR A 178 6.97 -12.01 -7.15
C THR A 178 6.46 -13.24 -7.89
N GLN A 179 6.75 -14.45 -7.44
CA GLN A 179 6.18 -15.68 -7.99
C GLN A 179 4.66 -15.72 -7.79
N LYS A 180 4.16 -15.37 -6.59
CA LYS A 180 2.73 -15.29 -6.29
C LYS A 180 2.02 -14.28 -7.21
N TRP A 181 2.61 -13.10 -7.43
CA TRP A 181 2.03 -12.10 -8.33
C TRP A 181 2.11 -12.52 -9.80
N LYS A 182 3.26 -13.04 -10.24
CA LYS A 182 3.43 -13.47 -11.61
C LYS A 182 2.52 -14.63 -12.00
N SER A 183 2.10 -15.48 -11.06
CA SER A 183 1.11 -16.53 -11.32
C SER A 183 -0.28 -15.97 -11.61
N LYS A 184 -0.61 -14.78 -11.08
CA LYS A 184 -1.88 -14.08 -11.33
C LYS A 184 -1.79 -13.11 -12.52
N TRP A 185 -0.65 -12.46 -12.68
CA TRP A 185 -0.34 -11.52 -13.78
C TRP A 185 0.92 -11.96 -14.52
N PRO A 186 0.82 -12.89 -15.50
CA PRO A 186 1.97 -13.39 -16.27
C PRO A 186 2.71 -12.31 -17.06
N GLU A 187 2.07 -11.16 -17.29
CA GLU A 187 2.63 -10.01 -18.00
C GLU A 187 3.71 -9.27 -17.17
N LEU A 188 3.74 -9.46 -15.84
CA LEU A 188 4.70 -8.81 -14.96
C LEU A 188 6.14 -9.20 -15.34
N LYS A 189 7.01 -8.21 -15.41
CA LYS A 189 8.45 -8.35 -15.67
C LYS A 189 9.21 -8.30 -14.33
N VAL A 190 9.72 -9.43 -13.90
CA VAL A 190 10.45 -9.52 -12.62
C VAL A 190 11.92 -9.22 -12.85
N VAL A 191 12.42 -8.17 -12.21
CA VAL A 191 13.86 -7.85 -12.16
C VAL A 191 14.53 -8.79 -11.17
N PRO A 192 15.60 -9.49 -11.56
CA PRO A 192 16.33 -10.37 -10.65
C PRO A 192 16.90 -9.62 -9.45
N TRP A 193 17.01 -10.32 -8.31
CA TRP A 193 17.55 -9.73 -7.06
C TRP A 193 18.96 -9.14 -7.20
N GLY A 194 19.79 -9.72 -8.05
CA GLY A 194 21.18 -9.31 -8.26
C GLY A 194 21.38 -8.07 -9.15
N GLN A 195 20.31 -7.50 -9.70
CA GLN A 195 20.35 -6.33 -10.59
C GLN A 195 19.96 -5.04 -9.87
#